data_8fb8e9ca264ae2fea4809520800926fc
#
_entry.id   8fb8e9ca264ae2fea4809520800926fc
#
_cell.length_a   1.000
_cell.length_b   1.000
_cell.length_c   1.000
_cell.angle_alpha   90.00
_cell.angle_beta   90.00
_cell.angle_gamma   90.00
#
_symmetry.space_group_name_H-M   'P 1'
#
loop_
_entity.id
_entity.type
_entity.pdbx_description
1 polymer ?
#
loop_
_entity_poly.entity_id
_entity_poly.type
_entity_poly.pdbx_seq_one_letter_code
_entity_poly.pdbx_strand_id
1 'polypeptide(L)'
;MEFRKLEVLKTELKIGLPSPVKLLHVTDTHIAYDGPEKGRARQQAFDGGIENQTANYFEQALAYVKEKQILMLHTGDLIDSLADETFAYIDKKLQDVDYIYAAGNHDYCHWVGEAKEDNAYKWENMKISAPHFKSNLWFDSRVIGNLNIVTLDNSYYRISDGQTEMLRAEAAKGLPILLCMHNPLFTQNLADLILSHNPNTDLAVVAAPRKYLNRYTDHRFLQQVPDEATLRAVEYIKSEALIKALIVGHLHLNFEDTLDNGIPQIITHGTYAGYVRELVIT
;
A
#
# COMPACT_ATOMS: atom_id res chain seq x y z
N MET A 1 -17.69 11.23 -23.09
CA MET A 1 -18.20 10.65 -21.82
C MET A 1 -17.62 11.50 -20.69
N GLU A 2 -18.40 11.79 -19.64
CA GLU A 2 -17.91 12.59 -18.52
C GLU A 2 -17.17 11.67 -17.53
N PHE A 3 -16.03 12.12 -17.00
CA PHE A 3 -15.29 11.39 -15.98
C PHE A 3 -16.07 11.30 -14.67
N ARG A 4 -15.93 10.16 -13.99
CA ARG A 4 -16.53 9.97 -12.66
C ARG A 4 -15.73 10.76 -11.62
N LYS A 5 -16.40 11.14 -10.54
CA LYS A 5 -15.77 11.87 -9.43
C LYS A 5 -15.13 10.92 -8.44
N LEU A 6 -14.00 11.39 -7.90
CA LEU A 6 -13.30 10.74 -6.80
C LEU A 6 -14.12 10.84 -5.51
N GLU A 7 -14.24 9.74 -4.78
CA GLU A 7 -14.84 9.70 -3.45
C GLU A 7 -13.76 9.83 -2.38
N VAL A 8 -13.89 10.84 -1.53
CA VAL A 8 -12.95 11.09 -0.43
C VAL A 8 -13.58 10.62 0.88
N LEU A 9 -13.16 9.46 1.33
CA LEU A 9 -13.49 8.95 2.66
C LEU A 9 -12.75 9.74 3.74
N LYS A 10 -13.22 9.69 4.99
CA LYS A 10 -12.56 10.37 6.11
C LYS A 10 -12.45 9.43 7.30
N THR A 11 -11.27 9.40 7.92
CA THR A 11 -11.03 8.68 9.16
C THR A 11 -10.26 9.58 10.14
N GLU A 12 -10.72 9.65 11.37
CA GLU A 12 -10.05 10.34 12.47
C GLU A 12 -9.30 9.31 13.32
N LEU A 13 -8.01 9.51 13.51
CA LEU A 13 -7.15 8.70 14.36
C LEU A 13 -6.72 9.52 15.58
N LYS A 14 -7.27 9.20 16.74
CA LYS A 14 -6.98 9.85 18.01
C LYS A 14 -5.80 9.15 18.70
N ILE A 15 -4.59 9.68 18.52
CA ILE A 15 -3.37 9.10 19.06
C ILE A 15 -2.65 10.03 20.05
N GLY A 16 -3.23 11.20 20.34
CA GLY A 16 -2.74 12.16 21.30
C GLY A 16 -1.67 13.12 20.77
N LEU A 17 -1.77 13.52 19.49
CA LEU A 17 -0.87 14.56 18.96
C LEU A 17 -1.21 15.93 19.52
N PRO A 18 -0.19 16.78 19.79
CA PRO A 18 -0.40 18.16 20.27
C PRO A 18 -1.03 19.07 19.20
N SER A 19 -0.88 18.71 17.93
CA SER A 19 -1.49 19.41 16.79
C SER A 19 -1.91 18.41 15.72
N PRO A 20 -3.07 18.59 15.08
CA PRO A 20 -3.54 17.68 14.05
C PRO A 20 -2.60 17.61 12.84
N VAL A 21 -2.38 16.41 12.34
CA VAL A 21 -1.74 16.13 11.05
C VAL A 21 -2.79 15.59 10.08
N LYS A 22 -2.82 16.13 8.85
CA LYS A 22 -3.72 15.67 7.80
C LYS A 22 -2.93 15.11 6.64
N LEU A 23 -3.40 13.96 6.13
CA LEU A 23 -2.81 13.25 5.00
C LEU A 23 -3.92 12.83 4.04
N LEU A 24 -3.61 12.72 2.75
CA LEU A 24 -4.46 11.99 1.81
C LEU A 24 -3.85 10.62 1.57
N HIS A 25 -4.52 9.57 2.01
CA HIS A 25 -4.18 8.19 1.70
C HIS A 25 -4.70 7.82 0.32
N VAL A 26 -3.78 7.47 -0.56
CA VAL A 26 -3.95 7.00 -1.94
C VAL A 26 -3.32 5.61 -2.02
N THR A 27 -3.90 4.69 -2.74
CA THR A 27 -3.38 3.32 -2.89
C THR A 27 -3.92 2.67 -4.15
N ASP A 28 -3.24 1.66 -4.66
CA ASP A 28 -3.73 0.82 -5.74
C ASP A 28 -4.29 1.67 -6.90
N THR A 29 -3.45 2.53 -7.47
CA THR A 29 -3.84 3.40 -8.58
C THR A 29 -3.80 2.64 -9.91
N HIS A 30 -2.86 1.71 -10.08
CA HIS A 30 -2.71 0.84 -11.25
C HIS A 30 -2.65 1.58 -12.59
N ILE A 31 -1.83 2.62 -12.67
CA ILE A 31 -1.55 3.27 -13.95
C ILE A 31 -0.83 2.30 -14.87
N ALA A 32 -1.35 2.10 -16.07
CA ALA A 32 -0.77 1.21 -17.07
C ALA A 32 -0.85 1.86 -18.46
N TYR A 33 0.17 2.59 -18.85
CA TYR A 33 0.32 3.10 -20.21
C TYR A 33 1.30 2.23 -20.99
N ASP A 34 0.94 1.92 -22.25
CA ASP A 34 1.75 1.18 -23.21
C ASP A 34 2.50 -0.05 -22.66
N GLY A 35 1.74 -0.96 -22.15
CA GLY A 35 2.23 -2.29 -21.87
C GLY A 35 2.01 -3.24 -23.05
N PRO A 36 2.48 -4.47 -22.95
CA PRO A 36 2.08 -5.54 -23.83
C PRO A 36 0.54 -5.61 -23.90
N GLU A 37 -0.01 -6.30 -24.91
CA GLU A 37 -1.47 -6.42 -25.12
C GLU A 37 -2.26 -6.72 -23.84
N LYS A 38 -1.68 -7.53 -22.93
CA LYS A 38 -2.23 -7.80 -21.59
C LYS A 38 -2.31 -6.54 -20.70
N GLY A 39 -1.35 -5.65 -20.78
CA GLY A 39 -1.36 -4.38 -20.02
C GLY A 39 -2.49 -3.47 -20.47
N ARG A 40 -2.73 -3.35 -21.77
CA ARG A 40 -3.86 -2.58 -22.31
C ARG A 40 -5.22 -3.16 -21.88
N ALA A 41 -5.37 -4.46 -21.88
CA ALA A 41 -6.60 -5.09 -21.39
C ALA A 41 -6.84 -4.82 -19.91
N ARG A 42 -5.79 -4.78 -19.09
CA ARG A 42 -5.87 -4.43 -17.68
C ARG A 42 -6.23 -2.95 -17.49
N GLN A 43 -5.57 -2.04 -18.21
CA GLN A 43 -5.92 -0.62 -18.17
C GLN A 43 -7.41 -0.41 -18.50
N GLN A 44 -7.92 -1.03 -19.54
CA GLN A 44 -9.33 -0.96 -19.91
C GLN A 44 -10.26 -1.53 -18.83
N ALA A 45 -9.85 -2.59 -18.13
CA ALA A 45 -10.60 -3.16 -17.02
C ALA A 45 -10.65 -2.19 -15.82
N PHE A 46 -9.52 -1.57 -15.46
CA PHE A 46 -9.46 -0.57 -14.40
C PHE A 46 -10.23 0.71 -14.75
N ASP A 47 -10.21 1.12 -16.00
CA ASP A 47 -10.95 2.30 -16.48
C ASP A 47 -12.49 2.12 -16.44
N GLY A 48 -12.97 0.89 -16.28
CA GLY A 48 -14.39 0.61 -16.06
C GLY A 48 -15.31 1.15 -17.17
N GLY A 49 -14.83 1.13 -18.41
CA GLY A 49 -15.56 1.55 -19.62
C GLY A 49 -15.47 3.05 -19.95
N ILE A 50 -14.69 3.83 -19.21
CA ILE A 50 -14.40 5.24 -19.52
C ILE A 50 -12.89 5.37 -19.71
N GLU A 51 -12.43 5.54 -20.94
CA GLU A 51 -11.01 5.64 -21.27
C GLU A 51 -10.30 6.69 -20.41
N ASN A 52 -9.13 6.33 -19.83
CA ASN A 52 -8.33 7.13 -18.90
C ASN A 52 -9.05 7.50 -17.57
N GLN A 53 -10.09 6.81 -17.17
CA GLN A 53 -10.77 7.08 -15.90
C GLN A 53 -9.85 6.88 -14.70
N THR A 54 -9.02 5.84 -14.70
CA THR A 54 -8.01 5.56 -13.67
C THR A 54 -7.04 6.72 -13.51
N ALA A 55 -6.46 7.19 -14.61
CA ALA A 55 -5.57 8.36 -14.60
C ALA A 55 -6.29 9.63 -14.13
N ASN A 56 -7.55 9.79 -14.51
CA ASN A 56 -8.35 10.94 -14.07
C ASN A 56 -8.64 10.91 -12.57
N TYR A 57 -8.90 9.75 -11.98
CA TYR A 57 -9.03 9.63 -10.52
C TYR A 57 -7.74 10.02 -9.81
N PHE A 58 -6.59 9.58 -10.32
CA PHE A 58 -5.31 9.98 -9.76
C PHE A 58 -5.08 11.49 -9.86
N GLU A 59 -5.39 12.10 -11.00
CA GLU A 59 -5.31 13.56 -11.17
C GLU A 59 -6.24 14.34 -10.23
N GLN A 60 -7.44 13.82 -9.96
CA GLN A 60 -8.34 14.39 -8.95
C GLN A 60 -7.74 14.28 -7.54
N ALA A 61 -7.08 13.15 -7.20
CA ALA A 61 -6.38 13.00 -5.92
C ALA A 61 -5.23 13.99 -5.77
N LEU A 62 -4.42 14.19 -6.81
CA LEU A 62 -3.35 15.20 -6.84
C LEU A 62 -3.88 16.62 -6.71
N ALA A 63 -4.99 16.94 -7.38
CA ALA A 63 -5.66 18.23 -7.26
C ALA A 63 -6.16 18.47 -5.82
N TYR A 64 -6.72 17.44 -5.18
CA TYR A 64 -7.16 17.49 -3.78
C TYR A 64 -5.98 17.78 -2.82
N VAL A 65 -4.87 17.06 -2.97
CA VAL A 65 -3.63 17.27 -2.19
C VAL A 65 -3.16 18.72 -2.31
N LYS A 66 -3.13 19.24 -3.53
CA LYS A 66 -2.70 20.61 -3.82
C LYS A 66 -3.67 21.65 -3.23
N GLU A 67 -4.98 21.46 -3.39
CA GLU A 67 -6.01 22.36 -2.86
C GLU A 67 -5.95 22.42 -1.33
N LYS A 68 -5.84 21.25 -0.68
CA LYS A 68 -5.82 21.15 0.79
C LYS A 68 -4.46 21.44 1.40
N GLN A 69 -3.39 21.50 0.60
CA GLN A 69 -2.01 21.65 1.06
C GLN A 69 -1.62 20.59 2.10
N ILE A 70 -1.95 19.33 1.83
CA ILE A 70 -1.65 18.17 2.69
C ILE A 70 -0.70 17.21 1.99
N LEU A 71 0.03 16.41 2.78
CA LEU A 71 0.90 15.36 2.25
C LEU A 71 0.07 14.22 1.64
N MET A 72 0.50 13.71 0.50
CA MET A 72 0.01 12.43 -0.03
C MET A 72 0.80 11.28 0.59
N LEU A 73 0.07 10.32 1.17
CA LEU A 73 0.59 9.02 1.55
C LEU A 73 0.10 8.00 0.52
N HIS A 74 1.00 7.38 -0.22
CA HIS A 74 0.63 6.32 -1.16
C HIS A 74 1.15 4.97 -0.67
N THR A 75 0.27 3.98 -0.56
CA THR A 75 0.62 2.65 -0.04
C THR A 75 0.71 1.56 -1.11
N GLY A 76 1.31 1.91 -2.25
CA GLY A 76 1.73 0.94 -3.27
C GLY A 76 0.76 0.73 -4.42
N ASP A 77 1.26 0.00 -5.42
CA ASP A 77 0.56 -0.27 -6.66
C ASP A 77 0.12 1.03 -7.38
N LEU A 78 1.04 2.01 -7.46
CA LEU A 78 0.82 3.22 -8.26
C LEU A 78 0.80 2.87 -9.74
N ILE A 79 1.72 2.00 -10.16
CA ILE A 79 1.81 1.46 -11.51
C ILE A 79 1.32 0.02 -11.54
N ASP A 80 0.78 -0.43 -12.67
CA ASP A 80 0.36 -1.82 -12.84
C ASP A 80 1.47 -2.71 -13.39
N SER A 81 2.48 -2.09 -14.02
CA SER A 81 3.65 -2.77 -14.57
C SER A 81 4.77 -1.80 -14.91
N LEU A 82 5.98 -2.33 -15.01
CA LEU A 82 7.17 -1.60 -15.43
C LEU A 82 7.11 -1.31 -16.94
N ALA A 83 6.81 -0.06 -17.30
CA ALA A 83 6.78 0.41 -18.68
C ALA A 83 7.25 1.86 -18.76
N ASP A 84 8.05 2.19 -19.78
CA ASP A 84 8.68 3.51 -19.94
C ASP A 84 7.63 4.63 -20.00
N GLU A 85 6.50 4.41 -20.69
CA GLU A 85 5.42 5.38 -20.83
C GLU A 85 4.68 5.59 -19.51
N THR A 86 4.51 4.53 -18.72
CA THR A 86 3.93 4.60 -17.38
C THR A 86 4.85 5.43 -16.47
N PHE A 87 6.15 5.17 -16.50
CA PHE A 87 7.13 5.95 -15.74
C PHE A 87 7.16 7.41 -16.17
N ALA A 88 7.17 7.70 -17.47
CA ALA A 88 7.13 9.07 -17.98
C ALA A 88 5.87 9.83 -17.51
N TYR A 89 4.72 9.14 -17.40
CA TYR A 89 3.50 9.74 -16.88
C TYR A 89 3.62 10.05 -15.38
N ILE A 90 4.02 9.08 -14.55
CA ILE A 90 4.10 9.30 -13.10
C ILE A 90 5.18 10.32 -12.74
N ASP A 91 6.34 10.32 -13.40
CA ASP A 91 7.39 11.30 -13.19
C ASP A 91 6.88 12.72 -13.40
N LYS A 92 6.13 12.93 -14.51
CA LYS A 92 5.52 14.23 -14.80
C LYS A 92 4.47 14.63 -13.78
N LYS A 93 3.65 13.67 -13.31
CA LYS A 93 2.55 13.97 -12.38
C LYS A 93 3.01 14.18 -10.94
N LEU A 94 4.08 13.49 -10.53
CA LEU A 94 4.62 13.56 -9.17
C LEU A 94 5.72 14.60 -8.99
N GLN A 95 6.17 15.27 -10.05
CA GLN A 95 7.30 16.19 -10.02
C GLN A 95 7.19 17.22 -8.88
N ASP A 96 6.03 17.87 -8.75
CA ASP A 96 5.77 18.95 -7.80
C ASP A 96 4.84 18.52 -6.64
N VAL A 97 4.67 17.22 -6.46
CA VAL A 97 3.84 16.66 -5.39
C VAL A 97 4.69 16.34 -4.17
N ASP A 98 4.20 16.72 -3.00
CA ASP A 98 4.77 16.30 -1.73
C ASP A 98 4.13 14.99 -1.30
N TYR A 99 4.93 13.91 -1.26
CA TYR A 99 4.42 12.58 -0.94
C TYR A 99 5.45 11.72 -0.21
N ILE A 100 4.96 10.67 0.45
CA ILE A 100 5.71 9.52 0.93
C ILE A 100 5.08 8.25 0.38
N TYR A 101 5.88 7.24 0.08
CA TYR A 101 5.48 6.06 -0.68
C TYR A 101 5.91 4.76 -0.01
N ALA A 102 4.99 3.82 0.14
CA ALA A 102 5.29 2.40 0.40
C ALA A 102 5.05 1.61 -0.88
N ALA A 103 5.98 0.76 -1.28
CA ALA A 103 5.84 0.01 -2.52
C ALA A 103 4.82 -1.14 -2.41
N GLY A 104 4.09 -1.37 -3.51
CA GLY A 104 3.22 -2.52 -3.70
C GLY A 104 3.85 -3.59 -4.61
N ASN A 105 3.16 -4.69 -4.82
CA ASN A 105 3.70 -5.80 -5.60
C ASN A 105 3.72 -5.53 -7.10
N HIS A 106 2.82 -4.67 -7.62
CA HIS A 106 2.81 -4.26 -9.01
C HIS A 106 3.95 -3.30 -9.37
N ASP A 107 4.48 -2.58 -8.40
CA ASP A 107 5.59 -1.65 -8.62
C ASP A 107 6.91 -2.35 -9.00
N TYR A 108 6.93 -3.69 -8.97
CA TYR A 108 8.09 -4.52 -9.28
C TYR A 108 7.86 -5.53 -10.40
N CYS A 109 6.72 -5.55 -11.07
CA CYS A 109 6.45 -6.58 -12.07
C CYS A 109 6.30 -6.02 -13.48
N HIS A 110 6.78 -6.78 -14.48
CA HIS A 110 6.59 -6.45 -15.89
C HIS A 110 5.15 -6.67 -16.36
N TRP A 111 4.44 -7.65 -15.76
CA TRP A 111 3.00 -7.83 -15.92
C TRP A 111 2.44 -8.75 -14.83
N VAL A 112 1.18 -8.58 -14.54
CA VAL A 112 0.48 -9.40 -13.53
C VAL A 112 0.41 -10.86 -13.97
N GLY A 113 0.71 -11.76 -13.03
CA GLY A 113 0.77 -13.20 -13.28
C GLY A 113 2.10 -13.69 -13.87
N GLU A 114 3.11 -12.84 -13.95
CA GLU A 114 4.48 -13.26 -14.13
C GLU A 114 4.90 -14.09 -12.91
N ALA A 115 5.26 -15.34 -13.17
CA ALA A 115 5.39 -16.36 -12.11
C ALA A 115 6.65 -16.27 -11.25
N LYS A 116 7.30 -15.12 -11.16
CA LYS A 116 8.60 -14.99 -10.51
C LYS A 116 8.62 -13.98 -9.36
N GLU A 117 7.51 -13.83 -8.67
CA GLU A 117 7.41 -12.93 -7.52
C GLU A 117 8.23 -13.50 -6.33
N ASP A 118 9.53 -13.52 -6.48
CA ASP A 118 10.51 -13.87 -5.44
C ASP A 118 11.41 -12.67 -5.11
N ASN A 119 12.21 -12.79 -4.08
CA ASN A 119 13.08 -11.70 -3.64
C ASN A 119 14.14 -11.31 -4.69
N ALA A 120 14.68 -12.24 -5.47
CA ALA A 120 15.67 -11.93 -6.50
C ALA A 120 15.02 -11.11 -7.61
N TYR A 121 13.85 -11.53 -8.09
CA TYR A 121 13.03 -10.81 -9.06
C TYR A 121 12.68 -9.40 -8.54
N LYS A 122 12.22 -9.28 -7.29
CA LYS A 122 11.92 -7.98 -6.68
C LYS A 122 13.14 -7.06 -6.64
N TRP A 123 14.29 -7.53 -6.21
CA TRP A 123 15.50 -6.72 -6.11
C TRP A 123 16.01 -6.24 -7.48
N GLU A 124 15.90 -7.05 -8.52
CA GLU A 124 16.25 -6.65 -9.87
C GLU A 124 15.31 -5.55 -10.39
N ASN A 125 14.01 -5.74 -10.22
CA ASN A 125 13.01 -4.81 -10.71
C ASN A 125 12.92 -3.52 -9.88
N MET A 126 13.25 -3.57 -8.59
CA MET A 126 13.39 -2.38 -7.75
C MET A 126 14.43 -1.39 -8.32
N LYS A 127 15.49 -1.88 -8.96
CA LYS A 127 16.48 -0.99 -9.62
C LYS A 127 15.89 -0.22 -10.79
N ILE A 128 14.85 -0.77 -11.42
CA ILE A 128 14.12 -0.11 -12.51
C ILE A 128 13.13 0.91 -11.92
N SER A 129 12.37 0.53 -10.90
CA SER A 129 11.34 1.37 -10.30
C SER A 129 11.90 2.50 -9.45
N ALA A 130 12.89 2.23 -8.61
CA ALA A 130 13.36 3.18 -7.59
C ALA A 130 13.75 4.57 -8.11
N PRO A 131 14.34 4.74 -9.30
CA PRO A 131 14.66 6.06 -9.83
C PRO A 131 13.45 6.99 -10.06
N HIS A 132 12.25 6.44 -10.16
CA HIS A 132 11.00 7.16 -10.42
C HIS A 132 10.25 7.58 -9.16
N PHE A 133 10.74 7.20 -7.99
CA PHE A 133 10.14 7.54 -6.69
C PHE A 133 11.08 8.38 -5.84
N LYS A 134 10.53 9.39 -5.14
CA LYS A 134 11.29 10.20 -4.18
C LYS A 134 11.57 9.45 -2.87
N SER A 135 10.68 8.53 -2.49
CA SER A 135 10.84 7.67 -1.32
C SER A 135 11.75 6.49 -1.59
N ASN A 136 12.47 6.04 -0.57
CA ASN A 136 13.13 4.75 -0.63
C ASN A 136 12.08 3.63 -0.58
N LEU A 137 11.96 2.88 -1.66
CA LEU A 137 10.89 1.87 -1.81
C LEU A 137 10.97 0.74 -0.78
N TRP A 138 12.15 0.45 -0.25
CA TRP A 138 12.32 -0.63 0.73
C TRP A 138 11.93 -0.21 2.15
N PHE A 139 12.34 0.99 2.54
CA PHE A 139 12.01 1.58 3.84
C PHE A 139 12.28 3.09 3.79
N ASP A 140 11.32 3.87 4.23
CA ASP A 140 11.47 5.32 4.34
C ASP A 140 10.80 5.85 5.59
N SER A 141 11.15 7.04 6.03
CA SER A 141 10.49 7.68 7.16
C SER A 141 10.47 9.19 7.01
N ARG A 142 9.39 9.80 7.52
CA ARG A 142 9.24 11.26 7.53
C ARG A 142 8.53 11.74 8.79
N VAL A 143 9.14 12.66 9.46
CA VAL A 143 8.53 13.32 10.63
C VAL A 143 7.75 14.55 10.18
N ILE A 144 6.48 14.64 10.58
CA ILE A 144 5.61 15.80 10.36
C ILE A 144 5.03 16.22 11.70
N GLY A 145 5.42 17.40 12.19
CA GLY A 145 5.09 17.80 13.56
C GLY A 145 5.62 16.78 14.56
N ASN A 146 4.73 16.20 15.36
CA ASN A 146 5.05 15.16 16.34
C ASN A 146 4.65 13.74 15.89
N LEU A 147 4.43 13.51 14.60
CA LEU A 147 4.11 12.22 14.02
C LEU A 147 5.26 11.72 13.16
N ASN A 148 5.68 10.48 13.36
CA ASN A 148 6.62 9.80 12.48
C ASN A 148 5.84 8.88 11.53
N ILE A 149 5.86 9.19 10.24
CA ILE A 149 5.28 8.35 9.18
C ILE A 149 6.39 7.44 8.67
N VAL A 150 6.20 6.15 8.81
CA VAL A 150 7.17 5.13 8.38
C VAL A 150 6.55 4.29 7.28
N THR A 151 7.22 4.20 6.14
CA THR A 151 6.85 3.29 5.05
C THR A 151 7.78 2.09 5.02
N LEU A 152 7.21 0.91 4.83
CA LEU A 152 7.92 -0.37 4.85
C LEU A 152 7.40 -1.25 3.71
N ASP A 153 8.30 -1.72 2.85
CA ASP A 153 7.96 -2.65 1.77
C ASP A 153 7.66 -4.05 2.34
N ASN A 154 6.42 -4.45 2.19
CA ASN A 154 5.97 -5.82 2.47
C ASN A 154 5.28 -6.46 1.26
N SER A 155 5.53 -5.96 0.08
CA SER A 155 4.81 -6.23 -1.17
C SER A 155 4.71 -7.71 -1.54
N TYR A 156 5.67 -8.54 -1.13
CA TYR A 156 5.63 -10.00 -1.34
C TYR A 156 5.37 -10.75 -0.03
N TYR A 157 4.56 -10.17 0.85
CA TYR A 157 4.14 -10.73 2.15
C TYR A 157 5.31 -11.01 3.10
N ARG A 158 6.46 -10.38 2.88
CA ARG A 158 7.68 -10.57 3.65
C ARG A 158 8.16 -9.26 4.27
N ILE A 159 8.62 -9.37 5.50
CA ILE A 159 9.31 -8.30 6.21
C ILE A 159 10.64 -8.86 6.71
N SER A 160 11.73 -8.24 6.34
CA SER A 160 13.07 -8.69 6.72
C SER A 160 13.48 -8.23 8.12
N ASP A 161 14.44 -8.93 8.73
CA ASP A 161 15.05 -8.48 9.98
C ASP A 161 15.68 -7.08 9.84
N GLY A 162 16.30 -6.77 8.68
CA GLY A 162 16.86 -5.44 8.42
C GLY A 162 15.81 -4.32 8.48
N GLN A 163 14.62 -4.53 7.91
CA GLN A 163 13.51 -3.58 8.01
C GLN A 163 13.00 -3.47 9.46
N THR A 164 12.97 -4.56 10.20
CA THR A 164 12.59 -4.55 11.61
C THR A 164 13.57 -3.73 12.45
N GLU A 165 14.87 -3.85 12.21
CA GLU A 165 15.89 -3.03 12.90
C GLU A 165 15.77 -1.54 12.53
N MET A 166 15.48 -1.22 11.27
CA MET A 166 15.21 0.17 10.87
C MET A 166 13.95 0.71 11.58
N LEU A 167 12.89 -0.08 11.70
CA LEU A 167 11.69 0.30 12.43
C LEU A 167 11.96 0.50 13.93
N ARG A 168 12.83 -0.30 14.56
CA ARG A 168 13.31 -0.08 15.92
C ARG A 168 14.05 1.24 16.07
N ALA A 169 14.89 1.57 15.10
CA ALA A 169 15.59 2.87 15.09
C ALA A 169 14.62 4.04 14.96
N GLU A 170 13.55 3.88 14.20
CA GLU A 170 12.48 4.89 14.11
C GLU A 170 11.70 5.02 15.44
N ALA A 171 11.39 3.91 16.10
CA ALA A 171 10.74 3.92 17.42
C ALA A 171 11.63 4.56 18.49
N ALA A 172 12.95 4.40 18.41
CA ALA A 172 13.90 5.04 19.34
C ALA A 172 13.87 6.58 19.31
N LYS A 173 13.24 7.19 18.28
CA LYS A 173 12.99 8.65 18.25
C LYS A 173 11.93 9.09 19.27
N GLY A 174 11.15 8.16 19.83
CA GLY A 174 10.13 8.43 20.85
C GLY A 174 8.88 9.13 20.34
N LEU A 175 8.67 9.17 19.03
CA LEU A 175 7.48 9.76 18.40
C LEU A 175 6.44 8.68 18.09
N PRO A 176 5.13 8.99 18.17
CA PRO A 176 4.11 8.09 17.67
C PRO A 176 4.32 7.80 16.18
N ILE A 177 4.18 6.53 15.80
CA ILE A 177 4.41 6.03 14.44
C ILE A 177 3.09 5.72 13.76
N LEU A 178 2.92 6.24 12.55
CA LEU A 178 1.96 5.76 11.56
C LEU A 178 2.72 4.82 10.62
N LEU A 179 2.49 3.51 10.75
CA LEU A 179 3.17 2.51 9.93
C LEU A 179 2.37 2.25 8.65
N CYS A 180 3.01 2.47 7.51
CA CYS A 180 2.39 2.42 6.19
C CYS A 180 3.03 1.30 5.36
N MET A 181 2.21 0.42 4.87
CA MET A 181 2.61 -0.76 4.10
C MET A 181 1.60 -1.00 2.97
N HIS A 182 1.94 -1.85 2.02
CA HIS A 182 0.97 -2.22 1.00
C HIS A 182 0.03 -3.32 1.48
N ASN A 183 0.56 -4.49 1.84
CA ASN A 183 -0.24 -5.64 2.26
C ASN A 183 -0.69 -5.50 3.72
N PRO A 184 -1.97 -5.75 4.05
CA PRO A 184 -2.44 -5.76 5.42
C PRO A 184 -1.89 -6.95 6.21
N LEU A 185 -1.78 -6.78 7.53
CA LEU A 185 -1.53 -7.88 8.45
C LEU A 185 -2.82 -8.69 8.65
N PHE A 186 -2.64 -9.98 8.90
CA PHE A 186 -3.77 -10.86 9.20
C PHE A 186 -4.54 -10.39 10.44
N THR A 187 -5.87 -10.34 10.30
CA THR A 187 -6.82 -10.33 11.41
C THR A 187 -7.92 -11.36 11.15
N GLN A 188 -8.58 -11.84 12.19
CA GLN A 188 -9.68 -12.80 12.02
C GLN A 188 -10.87 -12.16 11.29
N ASN A 189 -11.23 -10.90 11.65
CA ASN A 189 -12.33 -10.18 11.03
C ASN A 189 -12.11 -9.96 9.53
N LEU A 190 -10.89 -9.60 9.15
CA LEU A 190 -10.53 -9.41 7.74
C LEU A 190 -10.61 -10.74 6.97
N ALA A 191 -10.12 -11.84 7.56
CA ALA A 191 -10.21 -13.15 6.95
C ALA A 191 -11.68 -13.59 6.78
N ASP A 192 -12.53 -13.38 7.78
CA ASP A 192 -13.95 -13.71 7.73
C ASP A 192 -14.66 -12.87 6.66
N LEU A 193 -14.33 -11.58 6.53
CA LEU A 193 -14.87 -10.72 5.48
C LEU A 193 -14.50 -11.25 4.09
N ILE A 194 -13.20 -11.48 3.83
CA ILE A 194 -12.70 -11.98 2.53
C ILE A 194 -13.39 -13.30 2.16
N LEU A 195 -13.46 -14.24 3.09
CA LEU A 195 -14.02 -15.56 2.87
C LEU A 195 -15.54 -15.56 2.73
N SER A 196 -16.23 -14.57 3.30
CA SER A 196 -17.68 -14.40 3.12
C SER A 196 -18.02 -14.05 1.66
N HIS A 197 -17.13 -13.33 0.97
CA HIS A 197 -17.31 -12.97 -0.44
C HIS A 197 -16.89 -14.09 -1.38
N ASN A 198 -15.79 -14.77 -1.09
CA ASN A 198 -15.32 -15.91 -1.86
C ASN A 198 -14.58 -16.92 -0.95
N PRO A 199 -15.23 -18.00 -0.54
CA PRO A 199 -14.65 -18.99 0.39
C PRO A 199 -13.44 -19.75 -0.17
N ASN A 200 -13.17 -19.63 -1.47
CA ASN A 200 -12.05 -20.31 -2.13
C ASN A 200 -10.89 -19.36 -2.52
N THR A 201 -10.97 -18.09 -2.14
CA THR A 201 -9.91 -17.13 -2.47
C THR A 201 -8.73 -17.21 -1.51
N ASP A 202 -7.57 -16.72 -1.95
CA ASP A 202 -6.44 -16.39 -1.09
C ASP A 202 -6.83 -15.24 -0.16
N LEU A 203 -6.26 -15.20 1.04
CA LEU A 203 -6.47 -14.05 1.92
C LEU A 203 -5.66 -12.83 1.48
N ALA A 204 -4.52 -13.06 0.82
CA ALA A 204 -3.61 -12.01 0.37
C ALA A 204 -3.21 -11.04 1.50
N VAL A 205 -2.85 -11.58 2.66
CA VAL A 205 -2.45 -10.85 3.86
C VAL A 205 -1.15 -11.39 4.45
N VAL A 206 -0.42 -10.54 5.17
CA VAL A 206 0.83 -10.93 5.83
C VAL A 206 0.54 -11.76 7.09
N ALA A 207 1.32 -12.81 7.30
CA ALA A 207 1.30 -13.69 8.46
C ALA A 207 -0.06 -14.35 8.73
N ALA A 208 -0.77 -14.76 7.68
CA ALA A 208 -1.97 -15.57 7.82
C ALA A 208 -1.65 -16.91 8.50
N PRO A 209 -2.50 -17.39 9.43
CA PRO A 209 -2.34 -18.70 10.06
C PRO A 209 -2.34 -19.85 9.06
N ARG A 210 -1.52 -20.87 9.32
CA ARG A 210 -1.33 -22.02 8.42
C ARG A 210 -2.64 -22.67 7.95
N LYS A 211 -3.67 -22.69 8.80
CA LYS A 211 -4.98 -23.26 8.46
C LYS A 211 -5.62 -22.62 7.22
N TYR A 212 -5.35 -21.33 6.96
CA TYR A 212 -5.84 -20.63 5.78
C TYR A 212 -4.98 -20.88 4.55
N LEU A 213 -3.68 -21.09 4.74
CA LEU A 213 -2.72 -21.29 3.66
C LEU A 213 -2.74 -22.71 3.09
N ASN A 214 -3.17 -23.72 3.86
CA ASN A 214 -3.14 -25.13 3.47
C ASN A 214 -4.00 -25.47 2.22
N ARG A 215 -4.89 -24.57 1.81
CA ARG A 215 -5.71 -24.73 0.61
C ARG A 215 -5.06 -24.19 -0.67
N TYR A 216 -3.97 -23.45 -0.53
CA TYR A 216 -3.22 -22.93 -1.67
C TYR A 216 -2.32 -24.04 -2.20
N THR A 217 -2.42 -24.36 -3.49
CA THR A 217 -1.72 -25.49 -4.10
C THR A 217 -0.60 -25.08 -5.06
N ASP A 218 -0.43 -23.79 -5.29
CA ASP A 218 0.51 -23.22 -6.24
C ASP A 218 1.61 -22.37 -5.57
N HIS A 219 2.40 -21.65 -6.37
CA HIS A 219 3.45 -20.75 -5.92
C HIS A 219 2.96 -19.64 -4.96
N ARG A 220 1.68 -19.25 -5.01
CA ARG A 220 1.11 -18.26 -4.09
C ARG A 220 1.10 -18.74 -2.65
N PHE A 221 0.95 -20.05 -2.44
CA PHE A 221 1.12 -20.64 -1.12
C PHE A 221 2.53 -20.38 -0.58
N LEU A 222 3.56 -20.66 -1.39
CA LEU A 222 4.95 -20.44 -0.99
C LEU A 222 5.26 -18.97 -0.76
N GLN A 223 4.65 -18.09 -1.53
CA GLN A 223 4.79 -16.65 -1.40
C GLN A 223 4.19 -16.12 -0.10
N GLN A 224 3.00 -16.58 0.29
CA GLN A 224 2.26 -16.07 1.44
C GLN A 224 2.58 -16.79 2.76
N VAL A 225 3.28 -17.91 2.74
CA VAL A 225 3.75 -18.57 3.98
C VAL A 225 4.77 -17.66 4.65
N PRO A 226 4.51 -17.13 5.86
CA PRO A 226 5.45 -16.25 6.52
C PRO A 226 6.73 -17.01 6.89
N ASP A 227 7.86 -16.37 6.68
CA ASP A 227 9.12 -16.84 7.22
C ASP A 227 9.33 -16.33 8.66
N GLU A 228 10.36 -16.84 9.33
CA GLU A 228 10.67 -16.49 10.71
C GLU A 228 10.94 -14.98 10.90
N ALA A 229 11.56 -14.31 9.92
CA ALA A 229 11.81 -12.88 9.97
C ALA A 229 10.50 -12.10 9.94
N THR A 230 9.59 -12.47 9.05
CA THR A 230 8.25 -11.85 8.97
C THR A 230 7.46 -12.05 10.26
N LEU A 231 7.50 -13.25 10.85
CA LEU A 231 6.82 -13.52 12.13
C LEU A 231 7.38 -12.64 13.26
N ARG A 232 8.71 -12.54 13.37
CA ARG A 232 9.35 -11.62 14.35
C ARG A 232 8.98 -10.16 14.12
N ALA A 233 8.93 -9.73 12.85
CA ALA A 233 8.53 -8.36 12.51
C ALA A 233 7.08 -8.07 12.94
N VAL A 234 6.15 -8.97 12.66
CA VAL A 234 4.74 -8.82 13.06
C VAL A 234 4.59 -8.82 14.59
N GLU A 235 5.33 -9.67 15.30
CA GLU A 235 5.36 -9.65 16.76
C GLU A 235 5.90 -8.31 17.30
N TYR A 236 6.99 -7.80 16.70
CA TYR A 236 7.52 -6.49 17.07
C TYR A 236 6.50 -5.38 16.80
N ILE A 237 5.89 -5.33 15.62
CA ILE A 237 4.86 -4.34 15.28
C ILE A 237 3.74 -4.35 16.33
N LYS A 238 3.29 -5.52 16.75
CA LYS A 238 2.24 -5.68 17.76
C LYS A 238 2.69 -5.30 19.17
N SER A 239 3.97 -5.42 19.50
CA SER A 239 4.50 -5.10 20.84
C SER A 239 4.96 -3.66 21.01
N GLU A 240 5.22 -2.94 19.90
CA GLU A 240 5.75 -1.58 19.95
C GLU A 240 4.67 -0.54 20.24
N ALA A 241 4.70 0.04 21.43
CA ALA A 241 3.69 0.99 21.92
C ALA A 241 3.63 2.31 21.12
N LEU A 242 4.69 2.66 20.40
CA LEU A 242 4.71 3.87 19.56
C LEU A 242 4.04 3.67 18.20
N ILE A 243 3.82 2.44 17.75
CA ILE A 243 3.02 2.19 16.54
C ILE A 243 1.55 2.38 16.88
N LYS A 244 0.94 3.42 16.32
CA LYS A 244 -0.42 3.86 16.66
C LYS A 244 -1.49 3.43 15.66
N ALA A 245 -1.12 3.23 14.41
CA ALA A 245 -2.01 2.70 13.38
C ALA A 245 -1.20 2.13 12.21
N LEU A 246 -1.82 1.21 11.48
CA LEU A 246 -1.38 0.70 10.20
C LEU A 246 -2.25 1.27 9.09
N ILE A 247 -1.64 1.78 8.02
CA ILE A 247 -2.33 2.27 6.82
C ILE A 247 -1.89 1.40 5.64
N VAL A 248 -2.86 0.76 4.99
CA VAL A 248 -2.59 -0.29 4.00
C VAL A 248 -3.57 -0.25 2.82
N GLY A 249 -3.23 -0.93 1.72
CA GLY A 249 -4.02 -1.08 0.51
C GLY A 249 -4.25 -2.54 0.11
N HIS A 250 -3.88 -2.88 -1.14
CA HIS A 250 -3.77 -4.23 -1.71
C HIS A 250 -5.08 -4.99 -1.94
N LEU A 251 -6.00 -4.97 -1.00
CA LEU A 251 -7.21 -5.81 -1.06
C LEU A 251 -8.35 -5.17 -1.85
N HIS A 252 -8.16 -3.97 -2.37
CA HIS A 252 -9.18 -3.26 -3.15
C HIS A 252 -10.55 -3.21 -2.46
N LEU A 253 -10.54 -2.94 -1.16
CA LEU A 253 -11.76 -2.76 -0.35
C LEU A 253 -11.55 -1.68 0.72
N ASN A 254 -12.64 -1.08 1.19
CA ASN A 254 -12.62 -0.19 2.33
C ASN A 254 -12.95 -0.99 3.59
N PHE A 255 -12.01 -1.06 4.52
CA PHE A 255 -12.22 -1.76 5.78
C PHE A 255 -11.38 -1.13 6.90
N GLU A 256 -11.98 -0.93 8.04
CA GLU A 256 -11.30 -0.49 9.25
C GLU A 256 -11.38 -1.61 10.28
N ASP A 257 -10.24 -2.08 10.71
CA ASP A 257 -10.10 -3.20 11.63
C ASP A 257 -9.11 -2.86 12.74
N THR A 258 -8.97 -3.77 13.66
CA THR A 258 -8.05 -3.63 14.79
C THR A 258 -7.29 -4.94 14.97
N LEU A 259 -5.97 -4.85 15.07
CA LEU A 259 -5.15 -6.00 15.43
C LEU A 259 -5.50 -6.49 16.83
N ASP A 260 -5.13 -7.72 17.16
CA ASP A 260 -5.41 -8.35 18.46
C ASP A 260 -4.84 -7.60 19.69
N ASN A 261 -3.85 -6.74 19.47
CA ASN A 261 -3.26 -5.86 20.49
C ASN A 261 -3.89 -4.46 20.58
N GLY A 262 -4.95 -4.18 19.79
CA GLY A 262 -5.66 -2.91 19.79
C GLY A 262 -5.17 -1.86 18.77
N ILE A 263 -4.14 -2.13 17.97
CA ILE A 263 -3.67 -1.20 16.93
C ILE A 263 -4.68 -1.17 15.77
N PRO A 264 -5.22 0.01 15.39
CA PRO A 264 -6.07 0.14 14.20
C PRO A 264 -5.32 -0.20 12.93
N GLN A 265 -5.98 -0.92 12.01
CA GLN A 265 -5.53 -1.17 10.64
C GLN A 265 -6.56 -0.62 9.66
N ILE A 266 -6.17 0.36 8.87
CA ILE A 266 -7.04 1.06 7.93
C ILE A 266 -6.70 0.63 6.52
N ILE A 267 -7.64 -0.04 5.86
CA ILE A 267 -7.53 -0.45 4.46
C ILE A 267 -8.38 0.51 3.64
N THR A 268 -7.79 1.06 2.57
CA THR A 268 -8.52 1.91 1.63
C THR A 268 -8.64 1.20 0.29
N HIS A 269 -9.78 1.30 -0.34
CA HIS A 269 -10.01 0.77 -1.68
C HIS A 269 -9.14 1.49 -2.71
N GLY A 270 -8.80 0.80 -3.80
CA GLY A 270 -7.93 1.32 -4.84
C GLY A 270 -8.45 2.61 -5.48
N THR A 271 -7.50 3.52 -5.73
CA THR A 271 -7.78 4.79 -6.41
C THR A 271 -8.27 4.56 -7.85
N TYR A 272 -7.88 3.45 -8.50
CA TYR A 272 -8.45 3.07 -9.80
C TYR A 272 -9.97 2.94 -9.78
N ALA A 273 -10.56 2.59 -8.65
CA ALA A 273 -12.01 2.49 -8.46
C ALA A 273 -12.66 3.80 -7.99
N GLY A 274 -11.87 4.85 -7.82
CA GLY A 274 -12.33 6.18 -7.45
C GLY A 274 -12.38 6.46 -5.95
N TYR A 275 -11.60 5.75 -5.13
CA TYR A 275 -11.55 5.95 -3.68
C TYR A 275 -10.20 6.50 -3.23
N VAL A 276 -10.25 7.42 -2.29
CA VAL A 276 -9.11 7.88 -1.47
C VAL A 276 -9.60 8.17 -0.06
N ARG A 277 -8.69 8.36 0.90
CA ARG A 277 -9.07 8.62 2.29
C ARG A 277 -8.29 9.78 2.89
N GLU A 278 -8.99 10.81 3.34
CA GLU A 278 -8.39 11.84 4.20
C GLU A 278 -8.25 11.29 5.62
N LEU A 279 -7.02 11.22 6.11
CA LEU A 279 -6.69 10.86 7.48
C LEU A 279 -6.49 12.14 8.28
N VAL A 280 -7.22 12.29 9.38
CA VAL A 280 -7.06 13.36 10.37
C VAL A 280 -6.52 12.74 11.64
N ILE A 281 -5.25 13.01 11.96
CA ILE A 281 -4.53 12.39 13.09
C ILE A 281 -4.40 13.42 14.18
N THR A 282 -4.97 13.16 15.36
CA THR A 282 -5.09 14.07 16.50
C THR A 282 -4.53 13.52 17.80
#